data_4a4e88799260eb570bb0612e77a33cc2
#
_entry.id   4a4e88799260eb570bb0612e77a33cc2
#
_cell.length_a   1.000
_cell.length_b   1.000
_cell.length_c   1.000
_cell.angle_alpha   90.00
_cell.angle_beta   90.00
_cell.angle_gamma   90.00
#
_symmetry.space_group_name_H-M   'P 1'
#
loop_
_entity.id
_entity.type
_entity.pdbx_description
1 polymer ?
#
loop_
_entity_poly.entity_id
_entity_poly.type
_entity_poly.pdbx_seq_one_letter_code
_entity_poly.pdbx_strand_id
1 'polypeptide(L)'
;YWLGTTYKTLGNEELANKYFSEGSMFPMTYYGQLSFNEIKPGENFELIDQSNFDKDYEKEFNKNKLVKHIILLKELNATKYSKDIIKHLATLNVEKGSEVLAAKLSSKVERYDFAIQISKQASYEKRFFHKYNYPIISTPKAINNKQMPNSEVILAIIRQESEFDRKANSWAGARGMMQLMKPTAKVVAKQAKLPYSISGLTRDPEYNIKLGS
;
A
#
# COMPACT_ATOMS: atom_id res chain seq x y z
N TYR A 1 17.07 14.24 4.98
CA TYR A 1 17.54 14.60 3.63
C TYR A 1 17.90 16.08 3.54
N TRP A 2 16.98 17.02 3.72
CA TRP A 2 17.25 18.46 3.53
C TRP A 2 18.33 19.01 4.44
N LEU A 3 18.43 18.58 5.69
CA LEU A 3 19.56 18.94 6.56
C LEU A 3 20.89 18.44 5.99
N GLY A 4 20.92 17.18 5.50
CA GLY A 4 22.11 16.63 4.83
C GLY A 4 22.54 17.48 3.63
N THR A 5 21.59 17.85 2.76
CA THR A 5 21.84 18.72 1.61
C THR A 5 22.38 20.11 2.03
N THR A 6 21.79 20.71 3.07
CA THR A 6 22.22 22.00 3.60
C THR A 6 23.67 21.94 4.09
N TYR A 7 24.02 20.94 4.91
CA TYR A 7 25.39 20.81 5.43
C TYR A 7 26.39 20.48 4.33
N LYS A 8 26.02 19.68 3.33
CA LYS A 8 26.84 19.43 2.14
C LYS A 8 27.16 20.74 1.39
N THR A 9 26.15 21.59 1.20
CA THR A 9 26.33 22.91 0.57
C THR A 9 27.24 23.85 1.39
N LEU A 10 27.21 23.73 2.72
CA LEU A 10 28.06 24.47 3.62
C LEU A 10 29.50 23.89 3.75
N GLY A 11 29.81 22.81 3.03
CA GLY A 11 31.11 22.15 3.08
C GLY A 11 31.33 21.29 4.34
N ASN A 12 30.29 21.01 5.12
CA ASN A 12 30.39 20.16 6.31
C ASN A 12 29.96 18.72 5.98
N GLU A 13 30.88 17.94 5.42
CA GLU A 13 30.64 16.58 4.97
C GLU A 13 30.28 15.62 6.13
N GLU A 14 30.83 15.83 7.32
CA GLU A 14 30.55 14.98 8.49
C GLU A 14 29.08 15.06 8.89
N LEU A 15 28.55 16.26 9.06
CA LEU A 15 27.14 16.47 9.38
C LEU A 15 26.22 16.09 8.22
N ALA A 16 26.63 16.35 6.97
CA ALA A 16 25.90 15.93 5.79
C ALA A 16 25.69 14.40 5.80
N ASN A 17 26.76 13.64 5.94
CA ASN A 17 26.72 12.18 5.98
C ASN A 17 25.93 11.64 7.15
N LYS A 18 26.03 12.28 8.34
CA LYS A 18 25.21 11.94 9.49
C LYS A 18 23.70 12.01 9.16
N TYR A 19 23.24 13.17 8.63
CA TYR A 19 21.82 13.37 8.35
C TYR A 19 21.32 12.53 7.15
N PHE A 20 22.15 12.26 6.16
CA PHE A 20 21.80 11.32 5.10
C PHE A 20 21.70 9.89 5.65
N SER A 21 22.60 9.47 6.53
CA SER A 21 22.52 8.15 7.18
C SER A 21 21.26 8.01 8.02
N GLU A 22 20.89 9.02 8.79
CA GLU A 22 19.63 9.04 9.54
C GLU A 22 18.40 8.97 8.61
N GLY A 23 18.42 9.74 7.51
CA GLY A 23 17.35 9.75 6.52
C GLY A 23 17.21 8.41 5.80
N SER A 24 18.30 7.73 5.47
CA SER A 24 18.31 6.44 4.78
C SER A 24 17.69 5.30 5.60
N MET A 25 17.55 5.47 6.92
CA MET A 25 16.85 4.52 7.77
C MET A 25 15.32 4.45 7.52
N PHE A 26 14.79 5.31 6.64
CA PHE A 26 13.38 5.33 6.26
C PHE A 26 13.19 4.96 4.77
N PRO A 27 13.50 3.73 4.37
CA PRO A 27 13.55 3.26 2.98
C PRO A 27 12.23 3.37 2.22
N MET A 28 11.13 3.44 2.96
CA MET A 28 9.79 3.51 2.40
C MET A 28 9.38 4.93 1.99
N THR A 29 10.22 5.92 2.27
CA THR A 29 9.96 7.32 1.96
C THR A 29 10.83 7.80 0.81
N TYR A 30 10.31 8.73 0.00
CA TYR A 30 11.06 9.35 -1.09
C TYR A 30 12.39 9.95 -0.62
N TYR A 31 12.36 10.73 0.45
CA TYR A 31 13.58 11.34 1.00
C TYR A 31 14.53 10.34 1.67
N GLY A 32 14.01 9.22 2.16
CA GLY A 32 14.83 8.12 2.65
C GLY A 32 15.66 7.48 1.53
N GLN A 33 15.02 7.21 0.38
CA GLN A 33 15.69 6.69 -0.81
C GLN A 33 16.69 7.70 -1.39
N LEU A 34 16.35 8.99 -1.45
CA LEU A 34 17.31 10.03 -1.85
C LEU A 34 18.51 10.10 -0.90
N SER A 35 18.26 10.00 0.42
CA SER A 35 19.35 9.97 1.40
C SER A 35 20.26 8.76 1.24
N PHE A 36 19.68 7.59 0.92
CA PHE A 36 20.46 6.39 0.62
C PHE A 36 21.37 6.60 -0.60
N ASN A 37 20.84 7.19 -1.67
CA ASN A 37 21.63 7.46 -2.88
C ASN A 37 22.78 8.45 -2.66
N GLU A 38 22.66 9.34 -1.68
CA GLU A 38 23.76 10.27 -1.33
C GLU A 38 24.93 9.56 -0.63
N ILE A 39 24.65 8.54 0.21
CA ILE A 39 25.68 7.79 0.95
C ILE A 39 26.18 6.56 0.19
N LYS A 40 25.37 6.02 -0.73
CA LYS A 40 25.64 4.82 -1.53
C LYS A 40 25.24 5.01 -3.00
N PRO A 41 25.90 5.92 -3.72
CA PRO A 41 25.55 6.23 -5.09
C PRO A 41 25.73 5.01 -6.01
N GLY A 42 24.69 4.69 -6.77
CA GLY A 42 24.68 3.56 -7.71
C GLY A 42 24.43 2.18 -7.10
N GLU A 43 24.30 2.05 -5.79
CA GLU A 43 23.85 0.81 -5.16
C GLU A 43 22.32 0.68 -5.24
N ASN A 44 21.85 -0.55 -5.45
CA ASN A 44 20.42 -0.85 -5.35
C ASN A 44 19.99 -0.86 -3.89
N PHE A 45 18.84 -0.25 -3.64
CA PHE A 45 18.23 -0.29 -2.33
C PHE A 45 17.62 -1.67 -2.06
N GLU A 46 18.06 -2.36 -1.01
CA GLU A 46 17.48 -3.63 -0.58
C GLU A 46 16.32 -3.40 0.40
N LEU A 47 15.17 -3.96 0.06
CA LEU A 47 14.01 -3.98 0.95
C LEU A 47 14.12 -5.16 1.93
N ILE A 48 14.44 -4.88 3.18
CA ILE A 48 14.48 -5.90 4.24
C ILE A 48 13.04 -6.11 4.74
N ASP A 49 12.47 -7.30 4.48
CA ASP A 49 11.15 -7.67 4.99
C ASP A 49 11.26 -8.30 6.39
N GLN A 50 10.63 -7.67 7.36
CA GLN A 50 10.58 -8.09 8.77
C GLN A 50 9.21 -8.69 9.13
N SER A 51 8.48 -9.24 8.17
CA SER A 51 7.15 -9.83 8.36
C SER A 51 7.19 -11.15 9.14
N ASN A 52 7.87 -11.16 10.28
CA ASN A 52 8.01 -12.32 11.17
C ASN A 52 6.94 -12.29 12.27
N PHE A 53 6.55 -13.47 12.71
CA PHE A 53 5.63 -13.66 13.84
C PHE A 53 5.88 -15.00 14.53
N ASP A 54 5.48 -15.09 15.79
CA ASP A 54 5.51 -16.33 16.57
C ASP A 54 4.45 -17.31 16.05
N LYS A 55 4.86 -18.54 15.71
CA LYS A 55 3.96 -19.56 15.12
C LYS A 55 2.89 -20.07 16.11
N ASP A 56 3.20 -20.11 17.40
CA ASP A 56 2.23 -20.54 18.39
C ASP A 56 1.24 -19.40 18.69
N TYR A 57 1.73 -18.16 18.69
CA TYR A 57 0.85 -17.00 18.75
C TYR A 57 -0.06 -16.88 17.50
N GLU A 58 0.40 -17.26 16.31
CA GLU A 58 -0.47 -17.31 15.13
C GLU A 58 -1.67 -18.25 15.34
N LYS A 59 -1.45 -19.40 15.97
CA LYS A 59 -2.55 -20.35 16.31
C LYS A 59 -3.54 -19.74 17.30
N GLU A 60 -3.03 -19.03 18.31
CA GLU A 60 -3.84 -18.29 19.28
C GLU A 60 -4.63 -17.16 18.60
N PHE A 61 -3.95 -16.33 17.82
CA PHE A 61 -4.54 -15.24 17.05
C PHE A 61 -5.69 -15.72 16.16
N ASN A 62 -5.51 -16.82 15.44
CA ASN A 62 -6.54 -17.39 14.57
C ASN A 62 -7.75 -17.96 15.33
N LYS A 63 -7.61 -18.32 16.61
CA LYS A 63 -8.72 -18.72 17.48
C LYS A 63 -9.51 -17.55 18.04
N ASN A 64 -8.99 -16.35 17.97
CA ASN A 64 -9.65 -15.15 18.48
C ASN A 64 -11.03 -14.95 17.80
N LYS A 65 -12.04 -14.67 18.60
CA LYS A 65 -13.42 -14.45 18.10
C LYS A 65 -13.50 -13.29 17.12
N LEU A 66 -12.69 -12.23 17.32
CA LEU A 66 -12.67 -11.07 16.43
C LEU A 66 -12.15 -11.44 15.03
N VAL A 67 -11.15 -12.34 14.92
CA VAL A 67 -10.68 -12.86 13.64
C VAL A 67 -11.82 -13.58 12.89
N LYS A 68 -12.58 -14.42 13.59
CA LYS A 68 -13.75 -15.11 13.01
C LYS A 68 -14.82 -14.14 12.55
N HIS A 69 -15.08 -13.07 13.31
CA HIS A 69 -16.03 -12.02 12.90
C HIS A 69 -15.56 -11.29 11.64
N ILE A 70 -14.27 -11.00 11.48
CA ILE A 70 -13.74 -10.36 10.27
C ILE A 70 -13.93 -11.24 9.03
N ILE A 71 -13.70 -12.55 9.17
CA ILE A 71 -13.92 -13.52 8.08
C ILE A 71 -15.42 -13.55 7.70
N LEU A 72 -16.32 -13.61 8.68
CA LEU A 72 -17.76 -13.55 8.45
C LEU A 72 -18.18 -12.24 7.76
N LEU A 73 -17.61 -11.10 8.18
CA LEU A 73 -17.89 -9.81 7.54
C LEU A 73 -17.43 -9.79 6.06
N LYS A 74 -16.39 -10.53 5.70
CA LYS A 74 -16.00 -10.70 4.30
C LYS A 74 -17.07 -11.49 3.53
N GLU A 75 -17.51 -12.60 4.05
CA GLU A 75 -18.56 -13.44 3.43
C GLU A 75 -19.86 -12.66 3.20
N LEU A 76 -20.20 -11.76 4.12
CA LEU A 76 -21.35 -10.86 4.04
C LEU A 76 -21.12 -9.59 3.20
N ASN A 77 -19.97 -9.45 2.52
CA ASN A 77 -19.56 -8.21 1.82
C ASN A 77 -19.59 -6.93 2.69
N ALA A 78 -19.40 -7.07 3.99
CA ALA A 78 -19.51 -6.03 5.01
C ALA A 78 -18.14 -5.61 5.60
N THR A 79 -17.04 -5.84 4.89
CA THR A 79 -15.67 -5.59 5.37
C THR A 79 -15.38 -4.13 5.77
N LYS A 80 -16.21 -3.16 5.38
CA LYS A 80 -16.10 -1.78 5.82
C LYS A 80 -16.15 -1.62 7.36
N TYR A 81 -16.79 -2.55 8.06
CA TYR A 81 -16.88 -2.55 9.52
C TYR A 81 -15.69 -3.23 10.22
N SER A 82 -14.73 -3.78 9.46
CA SER A 82 -13.58 -4.50 10.03
C SER A 82 -12.45 -3.59 10.49
N LYS A 83 -12.42 -2.31 10.10
CA LYS A 83 -11.27 -1.42 10.27
C LYS A 83 -10.79 -1.34 11.72
N ASP A 84 -11.68 -1.01 12.64
CA ASP A 84 -11.32 -0.80 14.04
C ASP A 84 -11.00 -2.13 14.74
N ILE A 85 -11.67 -3.22 14.34
CA ILE A 85 -11.38 -4.56 14.84
C ILE A 85 -9.96 -4.98 14.41
N ILE A 86 -9.59 -4.75 13.15
CA ILE A 86 -8.25 -5.07 12.62
C ILE A 86 -7.18 -4.23 13.32
N LYS A 87 -7.43 -2.93 13.50
CA LYS A 87 -6.52 -2.06 14.25
C LYS A 87 -6.30 -2.56 15.67
N HIS A 88 -7.37 -2.92 16.37
CA HIS A 88 -7.27 -3.49 17.72
C HIS A 88 -6.46 -4.80 17.72
N LEU A 89 -6.72 -5.72 16.78
CA LEU A 89 -5.95 -6.96 16.68
C LEU A 89 -4.46 -6.71 16.46
N ALA A 90 -4.10 -5.67 15.72
CA ALA A 90 -2.70 -5.30 15.48
C ALA A 90 -1.95 -4.89 16.76
N THR A 91 -2.65 -4.35 17.75
CA THR A 91 -2.03 -3.84 18.99
C THR A 91 -1.95 -4.86 20.13
N LEU A 92 -2.52 -6.06 19.99
CA LEU A 92 -2.64 -7.03 21.10
C LEU A 92 -1.30 -7.55 21.63
N ASN A 93 -0.37 -7.86 20.76
CA ASN A 93 0.95 -8.38 21.12
C ASN A 93 1.96 -8.13 20.00
N VAL A 94 2.47 -6.92 19.93
CA VAL A 94 3.39 -6.47 18.87
C VAL A 94 4.68 -7.29 18.86
N GLU A 95 5.21 -7.64 20.00
CA GLU A 95 6.44 -8.44 20.14
C GLU A 95 6.31 -9.85 19.53
N LYS A 96 5.11 -10.42 19.57
CA LYS A 96 4.82 -11.72 18.93
C LYS A 96 4.33 -11.60 17.48
N GLY A 97 4.28 -10.37 16.93
CA GLY A 97 3.93 -10.12 15.53
C GLY A 97 2.44 -9.94 15.26
N SER A 98 1.65 -9.44 16.24
CA SER A 98 0.21 -9.16 16.03
C SER A 98 -0.05 -8.21 14.86
N GLU A 99 0.83 -7.22 14.61
CA GLU A 99 0.72 -6.32 13.45
C GLU A 99 0.82 -7.09 12.13
N VAL A 100 1.81 -7.98 12.03
CA VAL A 100 2.01 -8.81 10.83
C VAL A 100 0.81 -9.73 10.60
N LEU A 101 0.29 -10.35 11.66
CA LEU A 101 -0.89 -11.22 11.59
C LEU A 101 -2.16 -10.44 11.21
N ALA A 102 -2.34 -9.23 11.73
CA ALA A 102 -3.44 -8.35 11.35
C ALA A 102 -3.33 -7.87 9.89
N ALA A 103 -2.13 -7.54 9.42
CA ALA A 103 -1.88 -7.20 8.01
C ALA A 103 -2.13 -8.42 7.09
N LYS A 104 -1.70 -9.62 7.51
CA LYS A 104 -1.99 -10.89 6.81
C LYS A 104 -3.50 -11.16 6.73
N LEU A 105 -4.22 -10.98 7.83
CA LEU A 105 -5.67 -11.12 7.87
C LEU A 105 -6.36 -10.10 6.95
N SER A 106 -5.90 -8.84 6.97
CA SER A 106 -6.43 -7.78 6.10
C SER A 106 -6.28 -8.14 4.62
N SER A 107 -5.12 -8.62 4.21
CA SER A 107 -4.88 -9.09 2.84
C SER A 107 -5.77 -10.29 2.48
N LYS A 108 -5.96 -11.24 3.41
CA LYS A 108 -6.85 -12.40 3.22
C LYS A 108 -8.30 -12.02 2.99
N VAL A 109 -8.75 -10.93 3.60
CA VAL A 109 -10.13 -10.41 3.40
C VAL A 109 -10.20 -9.32 2.33
N GLU A 110 -9.16 -9.18 1.49
CA GLU A 110 -9.06 -8.24 0.37
C GLU A 110 -9.18 -6.76 0.80
N ARG A 111 -8.80 -6.46 2.03
CA ARG A 111 -8.67 -5.11 2.56
C ARG A 111 -7.18 -4.73 2.62
N TYR A 112 -6.59 -4.65 1.42
CA TYR A 112 -5.18 -4.27 1.26
C TYR A 112 -4.89 -2.89 1.84
N ASP A 113 -5.84 -1.98 1.78
CA ASP A 113 -5.77 -0.66 2.41
C ASP A 113 -5.48 -0.75 3.92
N PHE A 114 -6.10 -1.69 4.64
CA PHE A 114 -5.82 -1.88 6.07
C PHE A 114 -4.43 -2.51 6.30
N ALA A 115 -4.03 -3.48 5.47
CA ALA A 115 -2.69 -4.05 5.54
C ALA A 115 -1.61 -3.00 5.33
N ILE A 116 -1.80 -2.11 4.35
CA ILE A 116 -0.92 -1.00 4.05
C ILE A 116 -0.86 -0.01 5.22
N GLN A 117 -2.01 0.36 5.80
CA GLN A 117 -2.05 1.30 6.94
C GLN A 117 -1.28 0.76 8.15
N ILE A 118 -1.44 -0.52 8.48
CA ILE A 118 -0.67 -1.17 9.56
C ILE A 118 0.82 -1.15 9.23
N SER A 119 1.21 -1.54 8.01
CA SER A 119 2.61 -1.59 7.59
C SER A 119 3.25 -0.21 7.55
N LYS A 120 2.52 0.83 7.14
CA LYS A 120 2.98 2.22 7.20
C LYS A 120 3.19 2.67 8.64
N GLN A 121 2.25 2.39 9.54
CA GLN A 121 2.39 2.75 10.95
C GLN A 121 3.62 2.08 11.57
N ALA A 122 3.83 0.79 11.35
CA ALA A 122 5.00 0.06 11.81
C ALA A 122 6.32 0.63 11.25
N SER A 123 6.32 1.12 10.02
CA SER A 123 7.52 1.68 9.39
C SER A 123 8.03 2.96 10.06
N TYR A 124 7.17 3.75 10.69
CA TYR A 124 7.59 4.91 11.49
C TYR A 124 8.37 4.49 12.74
N GLU A 125 8.17 3.26 13.20
CA GLU A 125 8.91 2.63 14.30
C GLU A 125 10.02 1.69 13.79
N LYS A 126 10.40 1.83 12.50
CA LYS A 126 11.46 1.06 11.83
C LYS A 126 11.19 -0.44 11.77
N ARG A 127 9.91 -0.87 11.78
CA ARG A 127 9.50 -2.26 11.48
C ARG A 127 8.91 -2.30 10.08
N PHE A 128 9.49 -3.08 9.19
CA PHE A 128 9.20 -3.05 7.75
C PHE A 128 8.52 -4.33 7.29
N PHE A 129 7.26 -4.21 6.86
CA PHE A 129 6.44 -5.31 6.36
C PHE A 129 6.15 -5.12 4.87
N HIS A 130 7.19 -5.24 4.03
CA HIS A 130 7.12 -4.92 2.60
C HIS A 130 6.05 -5.70 1.88
N LYS A 131 5.91 -6.99 2.18
CA LYS A 131 4.90 -7.88 1.61
C LYS A 131 3.49 -7.33 1.76
N TYR A 132 3.18 -6.66 2.87
CA TYR A 132 1.86 -6.12 3.15
C TYR A 132 1.74 -4.64 2.79
N ASN A 133 2.85 -3.93 2.71
CA ASN A 133 2.88 -2.54 2.31
C ASN A 133 2.79 -2.37 0.78
N TYR A 134 3.23 -3.38 0.02
CA TYR A 134 3.20 -3.42 -1.45
C TYR A 134 2.49 -4.69 -1.94
N PRO A 135 1.14 -4.75 -1.83
CA PRO A 135 0.40 -5.90 -2.29
C PRO A 135 0.52 -6.08 -3.80
N ILE A 136 0.70 -7.32 -4.22
CA ILE A 136 0.72 -7.70 -5.63
C ILE A 136 -0.63 -8.32 -5.97
N ILE A 137 -1.38 -7.68 -6.84
CA ILE A 137 -2.64 -8.18 -7.39
C ILE A 137 -2.54 -8.36 -8.90
N SER A 138 -3.42 -9.17 -9.47
CA SER A 138 -3.49 -9.33 -10.92
C SER A 138 -3.95 -8.02 -11.59
N THR A 139 -3.24 -7.62 -12.64
CA THR A 139 -3.58 -6.47 -13.47
C THR A 139 -3.91 -6.92 -14.90
N PRO A 140 -4.81 -6.21 -15.63
CA PRO A 140 -5.06 -6.50 -17.03
C PRO A 140 -3.78 -6.33 -17.86
N LYS A 141 -3.54 -7.26 -18.80
CA LYS A 141 -2.35 -7.21 -19.67
C LYS A 141 -2.59 -6.45 -20.98
N ALA A 142 -3.82 -6.39 -21.42
CA ALA A 142 -4.21 -5.72 -22.66
C ALA A 142 -5.65 -5.23 -22.59
N ILE A 143 -5.93 -4.18 -23.38
CA ILE A 143 -7.27 -3.69 -23.66
C ILE A 143 -7.40 -3.50 -25.18
N ASN A 144 -8.43 -4.12 -25.83
CA ASN A 144 -8.65 -4.03 -27.28
C ASN A 144 -7.37 -4.30 -28.10
N ASN A 145 -6.62 -5.34 -27.75
CA ASN A 145 -5.33 -5.73 -28.36
C ASN A 145 -4.19 -4.70 -28.21
N LYS A 146 -4.38 -3.65 -27.39
CA LYS A 146 -3.29 -2.75 -27.00
C LYS A 146 -2.72 -3.19 -25.67
N GLN A 147 -1.39 -3.27 -25.61
CA GLN A 147 -0.68 -3.61 -24.38
C GLN A 147 -0.90 -2.53 -23.33
N MET A 148 -1.13 -2.97 -22.10
CA MET A 148 -1.21 -2.09 -20.93
C MET A 148 0.20 -1.74 -20.43
N PRO A 149 0.35 -0.67 -19.63
CA PRO A 149 1.58 -0.41 -18.91
C PRO A 149 2.01 -1.60 -18.05
N ASN A 150 3.29 -1.67 -17.69
CA ASN A 150 3.79 -2.73 -16.81
C ASN A 150 3.02 -2.74 -15.48
N SER A 151 2.79 -3.95 -14.95
CA SER A 151 2.04 -4.16 -13.71
C SER A 151 2.59 -3.36 -12.55
N GLU A 152 3.92 -3.22 -12.47
CA GLU A 152 4.62 -2.49 -11.42
C GLU A 152 4.23 -1.00 -11.41
N VAL A 153 4.10 -0.39 -12.59
CA VAL A 153 3.66 1.01 -12.74
C VAL A 153 2.19 1.16 -12.31
N ILE A 154 1.33 0.25 -12.79
CA ILE A 154 -0.09 0.25 -12.43
C ILE A 154 -0.26 0.12 -10.91
N LEU A 155 0.44 -0.85 -10.29
CA LEU A 155 0.34 -1.08 -8.85
C LEU A 155 0.90 0.08 -8.03
N ALA A 156 1.97 0.74 -8.50
CA ALA A 156 2.53 1.92 -7.86
C ALA A 156 1.52 3.10 -7.86
N ILE A 157 0.82 3.33 -8.97
CA ILE A 157 -0.23 4.35 -9.07
C ILE A 157 -1.39 4.00 -8.12
N ILE A 158 -1.90 2.77 -8.15
CA ILE A 158 -2.97 2.32 -7.24
C ILE A 158 -2.57 2.50 -5.78
N ARG A 159 -1.31 2.20 -5.46
CA ARG A 159 -0.76 2.37 -4.10
C ARG A 159 -0.79 3.82 -3.66
N GLN A 160 -0.48 4.75 -4.55
CA GLN A 160 -0.46 6.18 -4.27
C GLN A 160 -1.87 6.78 -4.21
N GLU A 161 -2.76 6.36 -5.10
CA GLU A 161 -4.09 6.96 -5.27
C GLU A 161 -5.10 6.53 -4.20
N SER A 162 -5.11 5.26 -3.82
CA SER A 162 -6.15 4.70 -2.95
C SER A 162 -5.67 3.74 -1.88
N GLU A 163 -4.37 3.43 -1.82
CA GLU A 163 -3.85 2.32 -1.00
C GLU A 163 -4.59 0.99 -1.29
N PHE A 164 -4.99 0.75 -2.53
CA PHE A 164 -5.79 -0.41 -2.98
C PHE A 164 -7.23 -0.46 -2.44
N ASP A 165 -7.79 0.64 -1.93
CA ASP A 165 -9.22 0.67 -1.59
C ASP A 165 -10.06 0.78 -2.86
N ARG A 166 -10.64 -0.36 -3.28
CA ARG A 166 -11.52 -0.42 -4.47
C ARG A 166 -12.81 0.42 -4.34
N LYS A 167 -13.20 0.78 -3.11
CA LYS A 167 -14.38 1.62 -2.84
C LYS A 167 -14.02 3.07 -2.55
N ALA A 168 -12.76 3.45 -2.71
CA ALA A 168 -12.30 4.81 -2.45
C ALA A 168 -13.14 5.85 -3.21
N ASN A 169 -13.50 6.90 -2.49
CA ASN A 169 -14.24 8.05 -2.98
C ASN A 169 -13.60 9.29 -2.37
N SER A 170 -12.97 10.13 -3.19
CA SER A 170 -12.45 11.40 -2.68
C SER A 170 -13.56 12.43 -2.51
N TRP A 171 -13.31 13.45 -1.71
CA TRP A 171 -14.22 14.58 -1.58
C TRP A 171 -14.45 15.32 -2.90
N ALA A 172 -13.45 15.32 -3.82
CA ALA A 172 -13.55 15.90 -5.16
C ALA A 172 -14.30 14.98 -6.15
N GLY A 173 -14.68 13.76 -5.75
CA GLY A 173 -15.46 12.82 -6.55
C GLY A 173 -14.62 11.85 -7.39
N ALA A 174 -13.31 11.74 -7.16
CA ALA A 174 -12.49 10.69 -7.75
C ALA A 174 -12.88 9.31 -7.17
N ARG A 175 -12.83 8.24 -7.98
CA ARG A 175 -13.43 6.94 -7.64
C ARG A 175 -12.53 5.74 -7.92
N GLY A 176 -12.58 4.78 -6.99
CA GLY A 176 -11.96 3.47 -7.11
C GLY A 176 -10.46 3.47 -6.96
N MET A 177 -9.82 2.37 -7.31
CA MET A 177 -8.41 2.12 -7.03
C MET A 177 -7.48 3.14 -7.68
N MET A 178 -7.77 3.61 -8.90
CA MET A 178 -6.97 4.59 -9.63
C MET A 178 -7.55 6.02 -9.57
N GLN A 179 -8.47 6.28 -8.64
CA GLN A 179 -9.05 7.59 -8.35
C GLN A 179 -9.46 8.39 -9.60
N LEU A 180 -10.24 7.75 -10.47
CA LEU A 180 -10.70 8.37 -11.71
C LEU A 180 -11.81 9.38 -11.46
N MET A 181 -11.64 10.59 -11.99
CA MET A 181 -12.69 11.61 -12.07
C MET A 181 -13.75 11.22 -13.11
N LYS A 182 -15.02 11.52 -12.83
CA LYS A 182 -16.14 11.18 -13.72
C LYS A 182 -15.95 11.65 -15.16
N PRO A 183 -15.51 12.91 -15.44
CA PRO A 183 -15.28 13.36 -16.82
C PRO A 183 -14.19 12.55 -17.51
N THR A 184 -13.07 12.31 -16.82
CA THR A 184 -11.94 11.52 -17.34
C THR A 184 -12.39 10.11 -17.66
N ALA A 185 -13.07 9.43 -16.74
CA ALA A 185 -13.55 8.07 -16.92
C ALA A 185 -14.51 7.94 -18.12
N LYS A 186 -15.37 8.96 -18.37
CA LYS A 186 -16.27 8.98 -19.54
C LYS A 186 -15.50 9.09 -20.85
N VAL A 187 -14.49 9.95 -20.91
CA VAL A 187 -13.65 10.14 -22.10
C VAL A 187 -12.86 8.86 -22.40
N VAL A 188 -12.19 8.30 -21.37
CA VAL A 188 -11.35 7.11 -21.55
C VAL A 188 -12.20 5.88 -21.88
N ALA A 189 -13.37 5.70 -21.28
CA ALA A 189 -14.29 4.62 -21.64
C ALA A 189 -14.67 4.67 -23.12
N LYS A 190 -14.97 5.87 -23.67
CA LYS A 190 -15.23 6.05 -25.10
C LYS A 190 -14.03 5.68 -25.96
N GLN A 191 -12.82 6.12 -25.57
CA GLN A 191 -11.58 5.78 -26.29
C GLN A 191 -11.27 4.28 -26.25
N ALA A 192 -11.51 3.65 -25.12
CA ALA A 192 -11.36 2.22 -24.91
C ALA A 192 -12.51 1.37 -25.49
N LYS A 193 -13.51 2.00 -26.11
CA LYS A 193 -14.74 1.32 -26.63
C LYS A 193 -15.43 0.46 -25.56
N LEU A 194 -15.40 0.91 -24.29
CA LEU A 194 -16.08 0.28 -23.17
C LEU A 194 -17.31 1.08 -22.78
N PRO A 195 -18.37 0.43 -22.28
CA PRO A 195 -19.53 1.12 -21.74
C PRO A 195 -19.12 1.94 -20.51
N TYR A 196 -19.54 3.19 -20.45
CA TYR A 196 -19.28 4.03 -19.28
C TYR A 196 -20.20 3.62 -18.13
N SER A 197 -19.60 3.32 -16.96
CA SER A 197 -20.32 2.99 -15.73
C SER A 197 -19.68 3.68 -14.53
N ILE A 198 -20.40 4.65 -13.94
CA ILE A 198 -19.92 5.32 -12.73
C ILE A 198 -19.88 4.39 -11.51
N SER A 199 -20.83 3.46 -11.40
CA SER A 199 -20.83 2.46 -10.34
C SER A 199 -19.76 1.40 -10.56
N GLY A 200 -19.41 1.10 -11.81
CA GLY A 200 -18.31 0.22 -12.18
C GLY A 200 -16.96 0.67 -11.62
N LEU A 201 -16.73 1.99 -11.53
CA LEU A 201 -15.47 2.53 -11.00
C LEU A 201 -15.15 2.09 -9.56
N THR A 202 -16.15 1.72 -8.76
CA THR A 202 -15.97 1.28 -7.36
C THR A 202 -16.40 -0.16 -7.11
N ARG A 203 -17.14 -0.79 -8.04
CA ARG A 203 -17.63 -2.16 -7.90
C ARG A 203 -16.79 -3.17 -8.67
N ASP A 204 -16.15 -2.72 -9.75
CA ASP A 204 -15.35 -3.55 -10.64
C ASP A 204 -13.90 -3.02 -10.68
N PRO A 205 -12.99 -3.61 -9.89
CA PRO A 205 -11.58 -3.21 -9.87
C PRO A 205 -10.90 -3.32 -11.24
N GLU A 206 -11.21 -4.38 -12.01
CA GLU A 206 -10.62 -4.58 -13.32
C GLU A 206 -11.04 -3.49 -14.31
N TYR A 207 -12.31 -3.12 -14.28
CA TYR A 207 -12.82 -2.00 -15.08
C TYR A 207 -12.14 -0.67 -14.69
N ASN A 208 -12.00 -0.41 -13.39
CA ASN A 208 -11.32 0.80 -12.91
C ASN A 208 -9.86 0.85 -13.37
N ILE A 209 -9.13 -0.27 -13.23
CA ILE A 209 -7.74 -0.37 -13.69
C ILE A 209 -7.64 -0.22 -15.21
N LYS A 210 -8.51 -0.88 -15.99
CA LYS A 210 -8.53 -0.75 -17.45
C LYS A 210 -8.72 0.69 -17.93
N LEU A 211 -9.52 1.48 -17.23
CA LEU A 211 -9.73 2.86 -17.60
C LEU A 211 -8.63 3.80 -17.09
N GLY A 212 -7.93 3.46 -16.04
CA GLY A 212 -6.91 4.30 -15.41
C GLY A 212 -5.49 4.07 -15.96
N SER A 213 -5.30 3.00 -16.72
CA SER A 213 -4.01 2.64 -17.31
C SER A 213 -3.97 2.92 -18.79
#